data_ef9849a16b53b995f45beb49eea7d103
#
_entry.id   ef9849a16b53b995f45beb49eea7d103
#
_cell.length_a   1.000
_cell.length_b   1.000
_cell.length_c   1.000
_cell.angle_alpha   90.00
_cell.angle_beta   90.00
_cell.angle_gamma   90.00
#
_symmetry.space_group_name_H-M   'P 1'
#
loop_
_entity.id
_entity.type
_entity.pdbx_description
1 polymer ?
#
loop_
_entity_poly.entity_id
_entity_poly.type
_entity_poly.pdbx_seq_one_letter_code
_entity_poly.pdbx_strand_id
1 'polypeptide(L)'
;MKPETLAIHAGYSPDPTTKAVAVPIYQTTSYAFDDTQHGADLFDLKVAGNIYTRIMNPTNDVLEQRVAALEGGVAALAVASGMAAITYAIQTVAGVGDNIVSVAKLYGGTYNLFAHTLPRFGIEVRFAAHDDIAALEALINENTKAVFCESIGNPAGNIIDLQALADAAHRHGVPLIVDNTVATPILCRPFEHGADVVVHSLTKYIGGHGTSIGGIVVDSGKFPWAENKARFPLLNTPDPSYHGVTYTEAFGPAAFIGRCRVVPLRNTGAALSPFNAFLILQGLETLALRMERHCENALKVASYLQNHPQVAWVKYAGLPDHPEHALALRYMAGKPASILSFGIKGGFDAGARFIDALKLVVRLVNIGDAKSLACHPASTTHRQLSDEELEKAGVPRDMVRLSIGIEHIDDILADLQQALTASKG
;
A
#
# COMPACT_ATOMS: atom_id res chain seq x y z
N MET A 1 -21.15 5.35 -8.18
CA MET A 1 -21.20 3.89 -8.40
C MET A 1 -20.66 3.19 -7.16
N LYS A 2 -21.02 1.92 -6.92
CA LYS A 2 -20.46 1.10 -5.84
C LYS A 2 -19.07 0.59 -6.20
N PRO A 3 -18.20 0.22 -5.22
CA PRO A 3 -16.84 -0.21 -5.49
C PRO A 3 -16.72 -1.37 -6.48
N GLU A 4 -17.61 -2.36 -6.41
CA GLU A 4 -17.64 -3.52 -7.31
C GLU A 4 -17.84 -3.09 -8.77
N THR A 5 -18.68 -2.09 -9.01
CA THR A 5 -18.93 -1.54 -10.35
C THR A 5 -17.75 -0.67 -10.81
N LEU A 6 -17.17 0.14 -9.91
CA LEU A 6 -15.99 0.96 -10.21
C LEU A 6 -14.79 0.08 -10.58
N ALA A 7 -14.60 -1.04 -9.89
CA ALA A 7 -13.51 -1.98 -10.16
C ALA A 7 -13.51 -2.53 -11.59
N ILE A 8 -14.68 -2.56 -12.24
CA ILE A 8 -14.85 -3.08 -13.60
C ILE A 8 -14.85 -1.95 -14.64
N HIS A 9 -15.55 -0.83 -14.35
CA HIS A 9 -15.90 0.16 -15.37
C HIS A 9 -15.15 1.48 -15.29
N ALA A 10 -14.59 1.85 -14.13
CA ALA A 10 -13.95 3.16 -14.00
C ALA A 10 -12.72 3.29 -14.89
N GLY A 11 -12.53 4.48 -15.47
CA GLY A 11 -11.36 4.84 -16.26
C GLY A 11 -11.29 4.28 -17.67
N TYR A 12 -12.31 3.52 -18.14
CA TYR A 12 -12.32 3.00 -19.50
C TYR A 12 -13.72 2.98 -20.12
N SER A 13 -13.79 3.34 -21.36
CA SER A 13 -14.92 3.10 -22.27
C SER A 13 -14.39 2.38 -23.53
N PRO A 14 -15.23 1.62 -24.29
CA PRO A 14 -14.79 0.94 -25.49
C PRO A 14 -13.99 1.85 -26.43
N ASP A 15 -12.84 1.38 -26.88
CA ASP A 15 -11.92 2.14 -27.74
C ASP A 15 -12.67 2.78 -28.92
N PRO A 16 -12.55 4.08 -29.17
CA PRO A 16 -13.35 4.78 -30.16
C PRO A 16 -13.07 4.31 -31.60
N THR A 17 -11.88 3.79 -31.87
CA THR A 17 -11.45 3.35 -33.21
C THR A 17 -11.77 1.88 -33.44
N THR A 18 -11.32 1.00 -32.55
CA THR A 18 -11.42 -0.46 -32.70
C THR A 18 -12.68 -1.05 -32.09
N LYS A 19 -13.36 -0.30 -31.19
CA LYS A 19 -14.48 -0.74 -30.37
C LYS A 19 -14.12 -1.87 -29.39
N ALA A 20 -12.83 -2.03 -29.08
CA ALA A 20 -12.37 -3.01 -28.10
C ALA A 20 -13.00 -2.74 -26.72
N VAL A 21 -13.60 -3.77 -26.14
CA VAL A 21 -14.23 -3.72 -24.80
C VAL A 21 -13.19 -3.94 -23.69
N ALA A 22 -12.24 -4.86 -23.91
CA ALA A 22 -11.10 -5.02 -23.00
C ALA A 22 -10.10 -3.89 -23.20
N VAL A 23 -9.44 -3.48 -22.12
CA VAL A 23 -8.40 -2.46 -22.16
C VAL A 23 -7.24 -2.91 -23.04
N PRO A 24 -6.87 -2.19 -24.11
CA PRO A 24 -5.74 -2.54 -24.96
C PRO A 24 -4.40 -2.40 -24.22
N ILE A 25 -3.43 -3.24 -24.60
CA ILE A 25 -2.05 -3.11 -24.11
C ILE A 25 -1.26 -2.25 -25.11
N TYR A 26 -0.95 -1.00 -24.71
CA TYR A 26 -0.11 -0.11 -25.50
C TYR A 26 1.38 -0.35 -25.18
N GLN A 27 1.92 -1.43 -25.75
CA GLN A 27 3.31 -1.83 -25.56
C GLN A 27 4.23 -1.02 -26.51
N THR A 28 4.41 0.26 -26.21
CA THR A 28 5.25 1.19 -26.96
C THR A 28 6.07 2.07 -26.03
N THR A 29 7.21 2.56 -26.51
CA THR A 29 8.07 3.50 -25.75
C THR A 29 7.64 4.95 -25.95
N SER A 30 7.23 5.33 -27.16
CA SER A 30 7.00 6.72 -27.58
C SER A 30 5.81 6.84 -28.51
N TYR A 31 5.33 8.05 -28.69
CA TYR A 31 4.17 8.40 -29.48
C TYR A 31 4.55 9.47 -30.50
N ALA A 32 4.00 9.37 -31.73
CA ALA A 32 4.22 10.34 -32.79
C ALA A 32 3.46 11.66 -32.49
N PHE A 33 4.03 12.75 -32.89
CA PHE A 33 3.36 14.05 -32.91
C PHE A 33 2.75 14.29 -34.30
N ASP A 34 1.66 15.04 -34.37
CA ASP A 34 1.03 15.41 -35.62
C ASP A 34 1.96 16.36 -36.42
N ASP A 35 2.59 17.31 -35.69
CA ASP A 35 3.58 18.24 -36.18
C ASP A 35 4.48 18.75 -35.05
N THR A 36 5.43 19.68 -35.35
CA THR A 36 6.33 20.26 -34.37
C THR A 36 5.63 21.13 -33.35
N GLN A 37 4.52 21.79 -33.70
CA GLN A 37 3.75 22.60 -32.78
C GLN A 37 2.99 21.77 -31.77
N HIS A 38 2.37 20.66 -32.24
CA HIS A 38 1.72 19.68 -31.37
C HIS A 38 2.72 19.13 -30.33
N GLY A 39 3.93 18.78 -30.78
CA GLY A 39 5.01 18.35 -29.87
C GLY A 39 5.33 19.41 -28.83
N ALA A 40 5.52 20.68 -29.24
CA ALA A 40 5.79 21.77 -28.32
C ALA A 40 4.67 21.99 -27.30
N ASP A 41 3.42 21.96 -27.74
CA ASP A 41 2.24 22.16 -26.86
C ASP A 41 2.05 21.04 -25.84
N LEU A 42 2.42 19.80 -26.18
CA LEU A 42 2.45 18.67 -25.23
C LEU A 42 3.51 18.90 -24.13
N PHE A 43 4.73 19.32 -24.50
CA PHE A 43 5.80 19.60 -23.53
C PHE A 43 5.51 20.83 -22.66
N ASP A 44 4.81 21.83 -23.23
CA ASP A 44 4.37 23.04 -22.52
C ASP A 44 3.11 22.81 -21.67
N LEU A 45 2.56 21.59 -21.63
CA LEU A 45 1.31 21.22 -20.93
C LEU A 45 0.07 22.00 -21.40
N LYS A 46 0.09 22.53 -22.63
CA LYS A 46 -1.05 23.26 -23.24
C LYS A 46 -2.13 22.32 -23.75
N VAL A 47 -1.74 21.12 -24.18
CA VAL A 47 -2.65 20.06 -24.62
C VAL A 47 -2.37 18.77 -23.88
N ALA A 48 -3.42 17.95 -23.68
CA ALA A 48 -3.27 16.62 -23.13
C ALA A 48 -2.88 15.62 -24.23
N GLY A 49 -2.01 14.65 -23.89
CA GLY A 49 -1.63 13.60 -24.83
C GLY A 49 -0.47 12.74 -24.32
N ASN A 50 -0.08 11.78 -25.15
CA ASN A 50 0.99 10.85 -24.82
C ASN A 50 2.29 11.29 -25.49
N ILE A 51 3.40 11.22 -24.75
CA ILE A 51 4.75 11.57 -25.24
C ILE A 51 5.64 10.34 -25.16
N TYR A 52 5.75 9.75 -23.97
CA TYR A 52 6.69 8.68 -23.66
C TYR A 52 6.18 7.82 -22.51
N THR A 53 6.19 6.49 -22.68
CA THR A 53 5.56 5.53 -21.75
C THR A 53 6.09 5.61 -20.32
N ARG A 54 7.35 6.03 -20.08
CA ARG A 54 7.86 6.25 -18.72
C ARG A 54 7.04 7.26 -17.94
N ILE A 55 6.44 8.25 -18.60
CA ILE A 55 5.70 9.35 -17.96
C ILE A 55 4.20 9.07 -18.03
N MET A 56 3.70 8.57 -19.16
CA MET A 56 2.28 8.32 -19.43
C MET A 56 2.11 7.22 -20.47
N ASN A 57 1.11 6.35 -20.25
CA ASN A 57 0.75 5.28 -21.16
C ASN A 57 -0.76 5.01 -21.04
N PRO A 58 -1.52 4.84 -22.14
CA PRO A 58 -2.97 4.68 -22.07
C PRO A 58 -3.44 3.47 -21.24
N THR A 59 -2.70 2.36 -21.23
CA THR A 59 -3.02 1.20 -20.40
C THR A 59 -2.84 1.52 -18.91
N ASN A 60 -1.74 2.19 -18.57
CA ASN A 60 -1.45 2.62 -17.19
C ASN A 60 -2.46 3.68 -16.73
N ASP A 61 -2.89 4.56 -17.61
CA ASP A 61 -3.87 5.61 -17.31
C ASP A 61 -5.22 5.01 -16.88
N VAL A 62 -5.69 3.94 -17.53
CA VAL A 62 -6.89 3.22 -17.09
C VAL A 62 -6.73 2.68 -15.68
N LEU A 63 -5.58 2.11 -15.35
CA LEU A 63 -5.29 1.61 -14.00
C LEU A 63 -5.28 2.76 -12.98
N GLU A 64 -4.62 3.88 -13.31
CA GLU A 64 -4.56 5.08 -12.48
C GLU A 64 -5.96 5.63 -12.20
N GLN A 65 -6.78 5.84 -13.22
CA GLN A 65 -8.15 6.33 -13.09
C GLN A 65 -9.04 5.39 -12.28
N ARG A 66 -8.89 4.07 -12.50
CA ARG A 66 -9.71 3.06 -11.82
C ARG A 66 -9.41 2.99 -10.32
N VAL A 67 -8.13 2.98 -9.95
CA VAL A 67 -7.74 2.97 -8.52
C VAL A 67 -8.07 4.32 -7.86
N ALA A 68 -7.87 5.45 -8.55
CA ALA A 68 -8.29 6.77 -8.05
C ALA A 68 -9.80 6.80 -7.75
N ALA A 69 -10.62 6.27 -8.66
CA ALA A 69 -12.08 6.21 -8.47
C ALA A 69 -12.48 5.29 -7.30
N LEU A 70 -11.79 4.17 -7.11
CA LEU A 70 -12.03 3.25 -6.00
C LEU A 70 -11.69 3.87 -4.64
N GLU A 71 -10.56 4.55 -4.53
CA GLU A 71 -10.17 5.28 -3.31
C GLU A 71 -11.00 6.57 -3.11
N GLY A 72 -11.57 7.13 -4.18
CA GLY A 72 -12.25 8.43 -4.16
C GLY A 72 -11.31 9.62 -4.25
N GLY A 73 -10.15 9.41 -4.88
CA GLY A 73 -9.15 10.43 -5.17
C GLY A 73 -9.41 11.17 -6.48
N VAL A 74 -8.69 12.30 -6.68
CA VAL A 74 -8.79 13.10 -7.91
C VAL A 74 -7.85 12.61 -9.01
N ALA A 75 -6.72 12.01 -8.64
CA ALA A 75 -5.70 11.53 -9.57
C ALA A 75 -4.84 10.44 -8.93
N ALA A 76 -4.20 9.63 -9.78
CA ALA A 76 -3.23 8.63 -9.34
C ALA A 76 -2.02 8.53 -10.28
N LEU A 77 -0.97 7.89 -9.79
CA LEU A 77 0.27 7.63 -10.54
C LEU A 77 0.72 6.19 -10.32
N ALA A 78 0.66 5.37 -11.35
CA ALA A 78 1.18 4.01 -11.34
C ALA A 78 2.71 4.00 -11.51
N VAL A 79 3.37 3.17 -10.71
CA VAL A 79 4.84 3.04 -10.66
C VAL A 79 5.25 1.58 -10.54
N ALA A 80 6.54 1.29 -10.71
CA ALA A 80 7.06 -0.07 -10.85
C ALA A 80 6.91 -0.96 -9.60
N SER A 81 6.70 -0.39 -8.41
CA SER A 81 6.55 -1.15 -7.16
C SER A 81 5.92 -0.32 -6.05
N GLY A 82 5.41 -0.97 -4.99
CA GLY A 82 4.94 -0.29 -3.79
C GLY A 82 6.04 0.54 -3.12
N MET A 83 7.29 0.04 -3.12
CA MET A 83 8.42 0.81 -2.57
C MET A 83 8.71 2.08 -3.37
N ALA A 84 8.58 2.03 -4.72
CA ALA A 84 8.66 3.24 -5.55
C ALA A 84 7.52 4.21 -5.24
N ALA A 85 6.29 3.71 -5.01
CA ALA A 85 5.15 4.55 -4.64
C ALA A 85 5.41 5.30 -3.33
N ILE A 86 5.86 4.62 -2.27
CA ILE A 86 6.20 5.23 -0.98
C ILE A 86 7.33 6.25 -1.15
N THR A 87 8.42 5.87 -1.83
CA THR A 87 9.57 6.74 -2.05
C THR A 87 9.16 8.02 -2.79
N TYR A 88 8.38 7.90 -3.85
CA TYR A 88 7.94 9.04 -4.66
C TYR A 88 6.92 9.91 -3.92
N ALA A 89 6.03 9.31 -3.12
CA ALA A 89 5.12 10.07 -2.28
C ALA A 89 5.89 10.99 -1.31
N ILE A 90 6.93 10.46 -0.66
CA ILE A 90 7.79 11.27 0.24
C ILE A 90 8.60 12.31 -0.54
N GLN A 91 9.29 11.92 -1.61
CA GLN A 91 10.13 12.85 -2.40
C GLN A 91 9.32 13.95 -3.11
N THR A 92 8.02 13.77 -3.25
CA THR A 92 7.14 14.82 -3.79
C THR A 92 7.03 16.01 -2.86
N VAL A 93 7.16 15.83 -1.55
CA VAL A 93 6.97 16.89 -0.55
C VAL A 93 8.18 17.18 0.32
N ALA A 94 9.14 16.23 0.42
CA ALA A 94 10.30 16.32 1.29
C ALA A 94 11.61 16.28 0.51
N GLY A 95 12.62 16.99 1.03
CA GLY A 95 13.99 17.04 0.51
C GLY A 95 15.01 17.13 1.65
N VAL A 96 16.23 17.56 1.30
CA VAL A 96 17.34 17.71 2.26
C VAL A 96 16.96 18.70 3.37
N GLY A 97 17.12 18.29 4.63
CA GLY A 97 16.80 19.08 5.82
C GLY A 97 15.36 18.93 6.33
N ASP A 98 14.49 18.24 5.56
CA ASP A 98 13.13 17.95 5.97
C ASP A 98 13.04 16.65 6.78
N ASN A 99 11.90 16.46 7.45
CA ASN A 99 11.57 15.19 8.12
C ASN A 99 10.14 14.75 7.86
N ILE A 100 9.90 13.47 8.14
CA ILE A 100 8.56 12.89 8.26
C ILE A 100 8.39 12.22 9.61
N VAL A 101 7.16 12.12 10.09
CA VAL A 101 6.78 11.36 11.27
C VAL A 101 6.12 10.06 10.83
N SER A 102 6.48 8.94 11.44
CA SER A 102 5.94 7.64 11.07
C SER A 102 5.67 6.76 12.27
N VAL A 103 4.69 5.87 12.13
CA VAL A 103 4.55 4.75 13.06
C VAL A 103 5.75 3.81 12.97
N ALA A 104 6.11 3.16 14.08
CA ALA A 104 7.26 2.24 14.12
C ALA A 104 6.94 0.84 13.55
N LYS A 105 5.69 0.39 13.69
CA LYS A 105 5.25 -0.92 13.16
C LYS A 105 4.84 -0.79 11.70
N LEU A 106 5.76 -1.12 10.81
CA LEU A 106 5.63 -1.03 9.36
C LEU A 106 6.07 -2.33 8.69
N TYR A 107 5.73 -2.46 7.43
CA TYR A 107 6.37 -3.42 6.54
C TYR A 107 7.90 -3.24 6.59
N GLY A 108 8.64 -4.35 6.70
CA GLY A 108 10.10 -4.29 6.88
C GLY A 108 10.84 -3.49 5.80
N GLY A 109 10.37 -3.53 4.54
CA GLY A 109 10.94 -2.73 3.45
C GLY A 109 10.73 -1.23 3.67
N THR A 110 9.55 -0.82 4.13
CA THR A 110 9.22 0.58 4.46
C THR A 110 10.04 1.05 5.65
N TYR A 111 10.17 0.22 6.71
CA TYR A 111 11.01 0.55 7.86
C TYR A 111 12.47 0.76 7.43
N ASN A 112 13.03 -0.14 6.63
CA ASN A 112 14.40 0.00 6.12
C ASN A 112 14.60 1.24 5.24
N LEU A 113 13.63 1.56 4.37
CA LEU A 113 13.64 2.80 3.60
C LEU A 113 13.71 4.02 4.53
N PHE A 114 12.87 4.04 5.55
CA PHE A 114 12.73 5.18 6.47
C PHE A 114 13.91 5.31 7.44
N ALA A 115 14.34 4.20 8.03
CA ALA A 115 15.40 4.22 9.04
C ALA A 115 16.82 4.38 8.46
N HIS A 116 17.05 3.89 7.22
CA HIS A 116 18.40 3.77 6.70
C HIS A 116 18.62 4.44 5.33
N THR A 117 17.61 4.48 4.46
CA THR A 117 17.79 5.00 3.10
C THR A 117 17.46 6.49 3.01
N LEU A 118 16.31 6.94 3.47
CA LEU A 118 15.92 8.36 3.42
C LEU A 118 16.89 9.28 4.17
N PRO A 119 17.47 8.91 5.33
CA PRO A 119 18.47 9.74 5.98
C PRO A 119 19.71 10.00 5.13
N ARG A 120 20.09 9.08 4.23
CA ARG A 120 21.19 9.28 3.26
C ARG A 120 20.84 10.28 2.17
N PHE A 121 19.57 10.55 1.94
CA PHE A 121 19.06 11.59 1.06
C PHE A 121 18.74 12.90 1.83
N GLY A 122 19.12 12.97 3.12
CA GLY A 122 18.94 14.15 3.95
C GLY A 122 17.51 14.32 4.51
N ILE A 123 16.67 13.29 4.44
CA ILE A 123 15.31 13.28 4.99
C ILE A 123 15.32 12.47 6.28
N GLU A 124 15.11 13.11 7.43
CA GLU A 124 14.99 12.46 8.72
C GLU A 124 13.63 11.74 8.84
N VAL A 125 13.59 10.58 9.51
CA VAL A 125 12.32 9.94 9.88
C VAL A 125 12.25 9.74 11.39
N ARG A 126 11.16 10.21 12.00
CA ARG A 126 10.90 10.15 13.44
C ARG A 126 9.80 9.16 13.70
N PHE A 127 10.07 8.20 14.59
CA PHE A 127 9.16 7.09 14.86
C PHE A 127 8.54 7.18 16.26
N ALA A 128 7.25 6.84 16.34
CA ALA A 128 6.56 6.54 17.58
C ALA A 128 5.68 5.30 17.49
N ALA A 129 5.13 4.83 18.61
CA ALA A 129 4.23 3.69 18.62
C ALA A 129 2.93 4.03 17.86
N HIS A 130 2.35 3.04 17.17
CA HIS A 130 1.15 3.23 16.33
C HIS A 130 -0.12 3.55 17.13
N ASP A 131 -0.15 3.18 18.39
CA ASP A 131 -1.26 3.36 19.33
C ASP A 131 -1.07 4.61 20.24
N ASP A 132 -0.01 5.38 20.05
CA ASP A 132 0.26 6.62 20.78
C ASP A 132 0.23 7.83 19.83
N ILE A 133 -0.97 8.30 19.53
CA ILE A 133 -1.18 9.47 18.64
C ILE A 133 -0.56 10.74 19.23
N ALA A 134 -0.57 10.90 20.55
CA ALA A 134 0.03 12.08 21.19
C ALA A 134 1.55 12.09 21.03
N ALA A 135 2.21 10.95 21.17
CA ALA A 135 3.64 10.83 20.91
C ALA A 135 3.99 11.08 19.44
N LEU A 136 3.15 10.59 18.48
CA LEU A 136 3.32 10.89 17.05
C LEU A 136 3.19 12.39 16.79
N GLU A 137 2.16 13.04 17.34
CA GLU A 137 1.95 14.48 17.20
C GLU A 137 3.10 15.31 17.78
N ALA A 138 3.64 14.93 18.93
CA ALA A 138 4.76 15.61 19.58
C ALA A 138 6.07 15.59 18.76
N LEU A 139 6.20 14.69 17.78
CA LEU A 139 7.35 14.62 16.87
C LEU A 139 7.24 15.58 15.68
N ILE A 140 6.08 16.19 15.46
CA ILE A 140 5.86 17.11 14.34
C ILE A 140 6.50 18.46 14.67
N ASN A 141 7.27 19.01 13.72
CA ASN A 141 7.85 20.34 13.79
C ASN A 141 7.70 21.12 12.47
N GLU A 142 8.36 22.28 12.35
CA GLU A 142 8.30 23.13 11.14
C GLU A 142 8.85 22.46 9.88
N ASN A 143 9.80 21.53 10.01
CA ASN A 143 10.41 20.79 8.89
C ASN A 143 9.65 19.49 8.55
N THR A 144 8.59 19.14 9.30
CA THR A 144 7.81 17.93 9.02
C THR A 144 6.95 18.13 7.77
N LYS A 145 7.11 17.22 6.79
CA LYS A 145 6.42 17.28 5.49
C LYS A 145 5.30 16.26 5.33
N ALA A 146 5.30 15.20 6.12
CA ALA A 146 4.23 14.20 6.10
C ALA A 146 4.20 13.43 7.42
N VAL A 147 3.02 12.89 7.74
CA VAL A 147 2.84 11.79 8.68
C VAL A 147 2.53 10.54 7.86
N PHE A 148 3.12 9.40 8.22
CA PHE A 148 2.97 8.14 7.49
C PHE A 148 2.52 7.00 8.38
N CYS A 149 1.55 6.18 7.90
CA CYS A 149 1.14 4.95 8.55
C CYS A 149 0.69 3.89 7.53
N GLU A 150 0.52 2.65 7.99
CA GLU A 150 -0.19 1.59 7.28
C GLU A 150 -1.60 1.45 7.86
N SER A 151 -2.63 1.29 7.02
CA SER A 151 -4.01 1.07 7.49
C SER A 151 -4.16 -0.23 8.26
N ILE A 152 -3.44 -1.27 7.82
CA ILE A 152 -3.22 -2.54 8.53
C ILE A 152 -1.74 -2.86 8.44
N GLY A 153 -1.06 -2.94 9.57
CA GLY A 153 0.37 -3.21 9.63
C GLY A 153 0.74 -4.66 9.33
N ASN A 154 1.90 -4.86 8.70
CA ASN A 154 2.43 -6.17 8.37
C ASN A 154 3.85 -6.32 9.00
N PRO A 155 4.12 -7.36 9.82
CA PRO A 155 3.36 -8.61 9.99
C PRO A 155 2.33 -8.63 11.13
N ALA A 156 2.25 -7.58 11.93
CA ALA A 156 1.50 -7.61 13.19
C ALA A 156 -0.03 -7.62 13.02
N GLY A 157 -0.58 -7.19 11.87
CA GLY A 157 -2.01 -7.07 11.64
C GLY A 157 -2.69 -5.96 12.47
N ASN A 158 -1.90 -5.04 13.04
CA ASN A 158 -2.38 -3.93 13.85
C ASN A 158 -3.13 -2.89 13.02
N ILE A 159 -4.12 -2.25 13.63
CA ILE A 159 -4.92 -1.20 13.00
C ILE A 159 -4.69 0.11 13.77
N ILE A 160 -4.50 1.20 13.03
CA ILE A 160 -4.35 2.54 13.61
C ILE A 160 -5.68 3.32 13.57
N ASP A 161 -5.88 4.24 14.51
CA ASP A 161 -6.98 5.21 14.42
C ASP A 161 -6.64 6.29 13.37
N LEU A 162 -7.08 6.05 12.12
CA LEU A 162 -6.78 6.91 10.97
C LEU A 162 -7.29 8.34 11.17
N GLN A 163 -8.53 8.50 11.68
CA GLN A 163 -9.10 9.83 11.90
C GLN A 163 -8.33 10.62 12.96
N ALA A 164 -8.01 9.98 14.08
CA ALA A 164 -7.26 10.64 15.14
C ALA A 164 -5.86 11.06 14.68
N LEU A 165 -5.20 10.23 13.86
CA LEU A 165 -3.88 10.55 13.30
C LEU A 165 -3.96 11.67 12.26
N ALA A 166 -4.98 11.65 11.40
CA ALA A 166 -5.22 12.72 10.42
C ALA A 166 -5.48 14.06 11.11
N ASP A 167 -6.35 14.07 12.12
CA ASP A 167 -6.65 15.26 12.89
C ASP A 167 -5.40 15.84 13.58
N ALA A 168 -4.53 14.97 14.12
CA ALA A 168 -3.26 15.36 14.70
C ALA A 168 -2.33 16.00 13.65
N ALA A 169 -2.14 15.37 12.50
CA ALA A 169 -1.32 15.90 11.42
C ALA A 169 -1.86 17.25 10.89
N HIS A 170 -3.15 17.34 10.67
CA HIS A 170 -3.79 18.53 10.11
C HIS A 170 -3.75 19.74 11.05
N ARG A 171 -3.76 19.56 12.38
CA ARG A 171 -3.56 20.67 13.33
C ARG A 171 -2.23 21.41 13.10
N HIS A 172 -1.25 20.72 12.52
CA HIS A 172 0.07 21.27 12.19
C HIS A 172 0.24 21.62 10.71
N GLY A 173 -0.83 21.51 9.88
CA GLY A 173 -0.77 21.73 8.43
C GLY A 173 0.14 20.71 7.72
N VAL A 174 0.15 19.46 8.18
CA VAL A 174 0.93 18.35 7.63
C VAL A 174 -0.02 17.29 7.07
N PRO A 175 0.21 16.76 5.84
CA PRO A 175 -0.63 15.73 5.26
C PRO A 175 -0.39 14.35 5.88
N LEU A 176 -1.44 13.52 5.89
CA LEU A 176 -1.37 12.11 6.23
C LEU A 176 -1.26 11.26 4.96
N ILE A 177 -0.17 10.47 4.87
CA ILE A 177 0.05 9.47 3.83
C ILE A 177 -0.22 8.08 4.41
N VAL A 178 -1.12 7.32 3.79
CA VAL A 178 -1.52 5.98 4.26
C VAL A 178 -1.14 4.93 3.23
N ASP A 179 -0.37 3.92 3.64
CA ASP A 179 -0.24 2.69 2.86
C ASP A 179 -1.48 1.81 3.12
N ASN A 180 -2.33 1.72 2.10
CA ASN A 180 -3.59 0.98 2.15
C ASN A 180 -3.51 -0.39 1.44
N THR A 181 -2.30 -0.92 1.27
CA THR A 181 -2.03 -2.16 0.53
C THR A 181 -2.82 -3.35 1.04
N VAL A 182 -2.95 -3.49 2.36
CA VAL A 182 -3.57 -4.67 2.98
C VAL A 182 -5.09 -4.57 2.99
N ALA A 183 -5.64 -3.42 3.40
CA ALA A 183 -7.08 -3.23 3.43
C ALA A 183 -7.69 -3.09 2.03
N THR A 184 -6.97 -2.54 1.08
CA THR A 184 -7.47 -2.17 -0.25
C THR A 184 -8.65 -1.18 -0.19
N PRO A 185 -9.02 -0.50 -1.27
CA PRO A 185 -10.18 0.40 -1.27
C PRO A 185 -11.53 -0.31 -1.08
N ILE A 186 -11.53 -1.65 -1.01
CA ILE A 186 -12.73 -2.44 -0.76
C ILE A 186 -13.08 -2.50 0.73
N LEU A 187 -12.07 -2.63 1.59
CA LEU A 187 -12.31 -2.75 3.04
C LEU A 187 -12.16 -1.43 3.77
N CYS A 188 -11.27 -0.55 3.30
CA CYS A 188 -11.04 0.77 3.88
C CYS A 188 -10.73 1.79 2.79
N ARG A 189 -11.33 2.97 2.89
CA ARG A 189 -11.04 4.13 2.05
C ARG A 189 -10.49 5.24 2.94
N PRO A 190 -9.16 5.35 3.10
CA PRO A 190 -8.55 6.27 4.06
C PRO A 190 -8.94 7.74 3.85
N PHE A 191 -9.28 8.16 2.62
CA PHE A 191 -9.76 9.51 2.33
C PHE A 191 -11.10 9.88 3.03
N GLU A 192 -11.89 8.89 3.41
CA GLU A 192 -13.11 9.10 4.21
C GLU A 192 -12.78 9.35 5.69
N HIS A 193 -11.52 9.10 6.09
CA HIS A 193 -11.01 9.21 7.45
C HIS A 193 -9.84 10.20 7.56
N GLY A 194 -9.77 11.17 6.66
CA GLY A 194 -8.84 12.28 6.73
C GLY A 194 -7.46 12.07 6.10
N ALA A 195 -7.17 10.93 5.48
CA ALA A 195 -5.94 10.78 4.71
C ALA A 195 -5.92 11.73 3.51
N ASP A 196 -4.73 12.16 3.11
CA ASP A 196 -4.52 13.09 2.00
C ASP A 196 -3.92 12.39 0.78
N VAL A 197 -3.01 11.44 1.03
CA VAL A 197 -2.37 10.62 0.01
C VAL A 197 -2.47 9.16 0.42
N VAL A 198 -2.79 8.30 -0.53
CA VAL A 198 -2.81 6.84 -0.34
C VAL A 198 -1.78 6.20 -1.26
N VAL A 199 -1.05 5.22 -0.76
CA VAL A 199 -0.16 4.39 -1.56
C VAL A 199 -0.57 2.92 -1.50
N HIS A 200 -0.30 2.18 -2.57
CA HIS A 200 -0.47 0.73 -2.59
C HIS A 200 0.70 0.02 -3.26
N SER A 201 1.04 -1.13 -2.73
CA SER A 201 1.67 -2.18 -3.53
C SER A 201 0.59 -2.91 -4.32
N LEU A 202 0.46 -2.60 -5.61
CA LEU A 202 -0.45 -3.29 -6.53
C LEU A 202 -0.12 -4.78 -6.68
N THR A 203 1.11 -5.15 -6.31
CA THR A 203 1.64 -6.52 -6.28
C THR A 203 0.80 -7.48 -5.41
N LYS A 204 0.14 -6.93 -4.38
CA LYS A 204 -0.54 -7.68 -3.32
C LYS A 204 -1.99 -7.97 -3.70
N TYR A 205 -2.94 -7.72 -2.82
CA TYR A 205 -4.37 -8.01 -3.02
C TYR A 205 -4.95 -7.41 -4.31
N ILE A 206 -4.53 -6.22 -4.74
CA ILE A 206 -5.07 -5.60 -5.96
C ILE A 206 -4.77 -6.47 -7.18
N GLY A 207 -3.52 -6.86 -7.40
CA GLY A 207 -3.16 -7.82 -8.45
C GLY A 207 -3.63 -9.23 -8.13
N GLY A 208 -3.40 -9.71 -6.91
CA GLY A 208 -3.98 -10.90 -6.29
C GLY A 208 -3.51 -12.26 -6.83
N HIS A 209 -2.58 -12.30 -7.78
CA HIS A 209 -2.20 -13.54 -8.49
C HIS A 209 -0.70 -13.84 -8.43
N GLY A 210 0.10 -12.97 -7.79
CA GLY A 210 1.56 -13.15 -7.69
C GLY A 210 2.30 -13.06 -9.03
N THR A 211 1.68 -12.48 -10.07
CA THR A 211 2.23 -12.44 -11.44
C THR A 211 2.97 -11.15 -11.76
N SER A 212 2.63 -10.03 -11.09
CA SER A 212 3.12 -8.72 -11.48
C SER A 212 3.48 -7.86 -10.28
N ILE A 213 4.60 -7.17 -10.36
CA ILE A 213 4.99 -6.14 -9.40
C ILE A 213 4.48 -4.79 -9.91
N GLY A 214 3.90 -3.99 -9.00
CA GLY A 214 3.46 -2.63 -9.28
C GLY A 214 3.21 -1.85 -8.01
N GLY A 215 3.14 -0.55 -8.12
CA GLY A 215 2.75 0.38 -7.07
C GLY A 215 1.88 1.49 -7.62
N ILE A 216 1.22 2.22 -6.73
CA ILE A 216 0.42 3.39 -7.11
C ILE A 216 0.38 4.38 -5.98
N VAL A 217 0.38 5.66 -6.33
CA VAL A 217 0.14 6.79 -5.44
C VAL A 217 -1.18 7.42 -5.85
N VAL A 218 -2.06 7.70 -4.89
CA VAL A 218 -3.38 8.32 -5.11
C VAL A 218 -3.45 9.59 -4.28
N ASP A 219 -3.90 10.68 -4.89
CA ASP A 219 -4.10 11.99 -4.26
C ASP A 219 -5.60 12.21 -3.99
N SER A 220 -5.95 12.59 -2.77
CA SER A 220 -7.32 12.99 -2.43
C SER A 220 -7.76 14.26 -3.14
N GLY A 221 -6.82 15.15 -3.48
CA GLY A 221 -7.07 16.50 -3.96
C GLY A 221 -7.64 17.46 -2.91
N LYS A 222 -7.65 17.06 -1.63
CA LYS A 222 -8.28 17.82 -0.54
C LYS A 222 -7.29 18.59 0.32
N PHE A 223 -6.02 18.16 0.37
CA PHE A 223 -5.02 18.85 1.19
C PHE A 223 -4.74 20.26 0.62
N PRO A 224 -4.77 21.32 1.45
CA PRO A 224 -4.66 22.69 1.00
C PRO A 224 -3.19 23.10 0.74
N TRP A 225 -2.56 22.50 -0.28
CA TRP A 225 -1.16 22.75 -0.65
C TRP A 225 -0.85 24.22 -0.85
N ALA A 226 -1.75 24.94 -1.53
CA ALA A 226 -1.59 26.35 -1.84
C ALA A 226 -1.70 27.28 -0.62
N GLU A 227 -2.35 26.84 0.45
CA GLU A 227 -2.48 27.61 1.71
C GLU A 227 -1.24 27.41 2.58
N ASN A 228 -0.54 26.27 2.43
CA ASN A 228 0.64 25.89 3.21
C ASN A 228 1.96 26.14 2.44
N LYS A 229 2.05 27.24 1.68
CA LYS A 229 3.18 27.55 0.76
C LYS A 229 4.56 27.49 1.43
N ALA A 230 4.69 28.03 2.63
CA ALA A 230 5.97 28.07 3.35
C ALA A 230 6.46 26.65 3.71
N ARG A 231 5.54 25.74 4.04
CA ARG A 231 5.87 24.34 4.37
C ARG A 231 6.17 23.53 3.11
N PHE A 232 5.47 23.79 1.99
CA PHE A 232 5.58 23.01 0.75
C PHE A 232 6.07 23.85 -0.45
N PRO A 233 7.30 24.41 -0.39
CA PRO A 233 7.84 25.22 -1.49
C PRO A 233 7.98 24.43 -2.78
N LEU A 234 8.26 23.11 -2.72
CA LEU A 234 8.39 22.24 -3.89
C LEU A 234 7.14 22.19 -4.78
N LEU A 235 5.95 22.48 -4.24
CA LEU A 235 4.69 22.53 -4.98
C LEU A 235 4.27 23.97 -5.34
N ASN A 236 4.81 24.96 -4.65
CA ASN A 236 4.34 26.34 -4.66
C ASN A 236 5.33 27.36 -5.21
N THR A 237 6.50 26.92 -5.67
CA THR A 237 7.47 27.78 -6.34
C THR A 237 7.79 27.27 -7.74
N PRO A 238 8.20 28.14 -8.68
CA PRO A 238 8.59 27.72 -10.01
C PRO A 238 9.68 26.65 -9.98
N ASP A 239 9.44 25.51 -10.62
CA ASP A 239 10.38 24.39 -10.66
C ASP A 239 11.33 24.54 -11.87
N PRO A 240 12.62 24.80 -11.66
CA PRO A 240 13.58 24.96 -12.76
C PRO A 240 13.82 23.65 -13.53
N SER A 241 13.51 22.49 -12.92
CA SER A 241 13.65 21.18 -13.58
C SER A 241 12.52 20.87 -14.54
N TYR A 242 11.40 21.64 -14.48
CA TYR A 242 10.25 21.46 -15.33
C TYR A 242 9.64 22.79 -15.78
N HIS A 243 10.30 23.46 -16.71
CA HIS A 243 9.86 24.69 -17.40
C HIS A 243 9.42 25.85 -16.49
N GLY A 244 9.84 25.88 -15.22
CA GLY A 244 9.40 26.89 -14.26
C GLY A 244 7.95 26.75 -13.79
N VAL A 245 7.36 25.57 -13.90
CA VAL A 245 5.97 25.31 -13.49
C VAL A 245 5.83 25.43 -11.97
N THR A 246 4.79 26.13 -11.51
CA THR A 246 4.28 26.09 -10.14
C THR A 246 3.12 25.08 -10.10
N TYR A 247 3.32 23.95 -9.43
CA TYR A 247 2.40 22.80 -9.54
C TYR A 247 1.00 23.10 -9.02
N THR A 248 0.87 23.85 -7.91
CA THR A 248 -0.44 24.26 -7.37
C THR A 248 -1.22 25.16 -8.31
N GLU A 249 -0.54 25.96 -9.14
CA GLU A 249 -1.19 26.82 -10.15
C GLU A 249 -1.55 26.02 -11.41
N ALA A 250 -0.65 25.12 -11.87
CA ALA A 250 -0.83 24.38 -13.11
C ALA A 250 -1.83 23.22 -12.99
N PHE A 251 -1.87 22.54 -11.84
CA PHE A 251 -2.65 21.30 -11.66
C PHE A 251 -3.75 21.41 -10.59
N GLY A 252 -3.83 22.53 -9.86
CA GLY A 252 -4.84 22.73 -8.82
C GLY A 252 -4.89 21.57 -7.81
N PRO A 253 -6.04 20.90 -7.64
CA PRO A 253 -6.18 19.78 -6.70
C PRO A 253 -5.25 18.58 -6.97
N ALA A 254 -4.80 18.40 -8.23
CA ALA A 254 -3.90 17.31 -8.61
C ALA A 254 -2.41 17.71 -8.57
N ALA A 255 -2.04 18.83 -7.91
CA ALA A 255 -0.68 19.35 -7.84
C ALA A 255 0.33 18.31 -7.34
N PHE A 256 -0.04 17.53 -6.34
CA PHE A 256 0.81 16.49 -5.78
C PHE A 256 1.14 15.41 -6.82
N ILE A 257 0.14 14.84 -7.49
CA ILE A 257 0.35 13.83 -8.55
C ILE A 257 1.05 14.43 -9.76
N GLY A 258 0.74 15.67 -10.14
CA GLY A 258 1.44 16.39 -11.21
C GLY A 258 2.94 16.42 -10.98
N ARG A 259 3.38 16.91 -9.80
CA ARG A 259 4.79 16.91 -9.44
C ARG A 259 5.38 15.50 -9.32
N CYS A 260 4.65 14.57 -8.69
CA CYS A 260 5.09 13.19 -8.52
C CYS A 260 5.43 12.52 -9.87
N ARG A 261 4.64 12.78 -10.90
CA ARG A 261 4.85 12.29 -12.27
C ARG A 261 6.06 12.91 -12.96
N VAL A 262 6.18 14.24 -12.91
CA VAL A 262 7.18 14.94 -13.73
C VAL A 262 8.52 15.16 -13.03
N VAL A 263 8.64 14.88 -11.74
CA VAL A 263 9.91 14.97 -11.01
C VAL A 263 10.35 13.58 -10.54
N PRO A 264 9.83 12.94 -9.48
CA PRO A 264 10.34 11.64 -9.04
C PRO A 264 10.27 10.59 -10.16
N LEU A 265 9.11 10.35 -10.75
CA LEU A 265 8.97 9.29 -11.76
C LEU A 265 9.80 9.58 -13.02
N ARG A 266 9.65 10.77 -13.60
CA ARG A 266 10.36 11.15 -14.84
C ARG A 266 11.87 11.04 -14.70
N ASN A 267 12.42 11.49 -13.57
CA ASN A 267 13.87 11.64 -13.41
C ASN A 267 14.55 10.37 -12.86
N THR A 268 13.84 9.52 -12.10
CA THR A 268 14.41 8.29 -11.52
C THR A 268 13.92 7.00 -12.18
N GLY A 269 12.80 7.06 -12.94
CA GLY A 269 12.47 6.08 -13.97
C GLY A 269 11.76 4.80 -13.51
N ALA A 270 11.23 4.70 -12.29
CA ALA A 270 10.50 3.50 -11.84
C ALA A 270 9.08 3.40 -12.46
N ALA A 271 9.00 3.38 -13.78
CA ALA A 271 7.76 3.30 -14.54
C ALA A 271 7.18 1.89 -14.53
N LEU A 272 5.85 1.78 -14.45
CA LEU A 272 5.14 0.50 -14.55
C LEU A 272 5.07 0.06 -16.02
N SER A 273 5.36 -1.21 -16.30
CA SER A 273 5.15 -1.81 -17.62
C SER A 273 3.65 -1.85 -17.97
N PRO A 274 3.23 -1.47 -19.20
CA PRO A 274 1.85 -1.60 -19.63
C PRO A 274 1.31 -3.03 -19.54
N PHE A 275 2.14 -4.02 -19.77
CA PHE A 275 1.76 -5.43 -19.61
C PHE A 275 1.46 -5.77 -18.14
N ASN A 276 2.26 -5.27 -17.19
CA ASN A 276 1.96 -5.44 -15.77
C ASN A 276 0.69 -4.69 -15.38
N ALA A 277 0.47 -3.47 -15.91
CA ALA A 277 -0.76 -2.72 -15.69
C ALA A 277 -1.99 -3.51 -16.14
N PHE A 278 -1.93 -4.14 -17.31
CA PHE A 278 -3.00 -4.98 -17.83
C PHE A 278 -3.30 -6.18 -16.91
N LEU A 279 -2.27 -6.91 -16.46
CA LEU A 279 -2.46 -8.05 -15.54
C LEU A 279 -3.03 -7.60 -14.18
N ILE A 280 -2.60 -6.44 -13.69
CA ILE A 280 -3.13 -5.85 -12.44
C ILE A 280 -4.59 -5.43 -12.62
N LEU A 281 -4.97 -4.85 -13.77
CA LEU A 281 -6.36 -4.51 -14.09
C LEU A 281 -7.27 -5.74 -14.06
N GLN A 282 -6.83 -6.88 -14.59
CA GLN A 282 -7.59 -8.14 -14.51
C GLN A 282 -7.80 -8.58 -13.07
N GLY A 283 -6.77 -8.48 -12.22
CA GLY A 283 -6.90 -8.76 -10.80
C GLY A 283 -7.86 -7.81 -10.09
N LEU A 284 -7.80 -6.53 -10.44
CA LEU A 284 -8.64 -5.48 -9.86
C LEU A 284 -10.13 -5.71 -10.09
N GLU A 285 -10.52 -6.23 -11.26
CA GLU A 285 -11.93 -6.49 -11.60
C GLU A 285 -12.62 -7.47 -10.64
N THR A 286 -11.86 -8.40 -10.06
CA THR A 286 -12.38 -9.38 -9.09
C THR A 286 -12.02 -9.06 -7.64
N LEU A 287 -11.47 -7.90 -7.37
CA LEU A 287 -10.93 -7.55 -6.05
C LEU A 287 -11.98 -7.66 -4.95
N ALA A 288 -13.18 -7.15 -5.16
CA ALA A 288 -14.24 -7.18 -4.15
C ALA A 288 -14.62 -8.61 -3.75
N LEU A 289 -14.80 -9.49 -4.73
CA LEU A 289 -15.12 -10.91 -4.49
C LEU A 289 -13.99 -11.62 -3.74
N ARG A 290 -12.73 -11.33 -4.10
CA ARG A 290 -11.58 -11.94 -3.45
C ARG A 290 -11.42 -11.44 -2.01
N MET A 291 -11.56 -10.13 -1.77
CA MET A 291 -11.44 -9.57 -0.43
C MET A 291 -12.50 -10.12 0.52
N GLU A 292 -13.72 -10.32 0.07
CA GLU A 292 -14.76 -10.95 0.88
C GLU A 292 -14.38 -12.38 1.28
N ARG A 293 -13.96 -13.20 0.32
CA ARG A 293 -13.54 -14.58 0.58
C ARG A 293 -12.28 -14.65 1.44
N HIS A 294 -11.31 -13.78 1.23
CA HIS A 294 -10.12 -13.65 2.07
C HIS A 294 -10.49 -13.41 3.53
N CYS A 295 -11.36 -12.43 3.80
CA CYS A 295 -11.79 -12.10 5.15
C CYS A 295 -12.59 -13.23 5.81
N GLU A 296 -13.50 -13.85 5.06
CA GLU A 296 -14.30 -14.98 5.54
C GLU A 296 -13.40 -16.14 5.97
N ASN A 297 -12.48 -16.54 5.11
CA ASN A 297 -11.54 -17.62 5.38
C ASN A 297 -10.61 -17.26 6.57
N ALA A 298 -10.09 -16.03 6.62
CA ALA A 298 -9.21 -15.59 7.68
C ALA A 298 -9.87 -15.63 9.05
N LEU A 299 -11.14 -15.21 9.15
CA LEU A 299 -11.89 -15.28 10.42
C LEU A 299 -12.09 -16.72 10.88
N LYS A 300 -12.43 -17.64 9.97
CA LYS A 300 -12.59 -19.06 10.27
C LYS A 300 -11.26 -19.68 10.73
N VAL A 301 -10.16 -19.37 10.04
CA VAL A 301 -8.81 -19.84 10.43
C VAL A 301 -8.41 -19.25 11.79
N ALA A 302 -8.60 -17.97 12.03
CA ALA A 302 -8.26 -17.34 13.30
C ALA A 302 -9.05 -17.97 14.47
N SER A 303 -10.36 -18.17 14.29
CA SER A 303 -11.22 -18.82 15.29
C SER A 303 -10.82 -20.30 15.56
N TYR A 304 -10.42 -21.02 14.51
CA TYR A 304 -9.91 -22.37 14.64
C TYR A 304 -8.59 -22.40 15.44
N LEU A 305 -7.65 -21.54 15.08
CA LEU A 305 -6.34 -21.47 15.74
C LEU A 305 -6.47 -21.03 17.21
N GLN A 306 -7.36 -20.09 17.51
CA GLN A 306 -7.59 -19.60 18.89
C GLN A 306 -8.01 -20.72 19.85
N ASN A 307 -8.72 -21.73 19.34
CA ASN A 307 -9.20 -22.86 20.12
C ASN A 307 -8.28 -24.11 20.02
N HIS A 308 -7.18 -24.02 19.29
CA HIS A 308 -6.32 -25.19 19.06
C HIS A 308 -5.29 -25.37 20.19
N PRO A 309 -5.14 -26.59 20.78
CA PRO A 309 -4.29 -26.83 21.95
C PRO A 309 -2.80 -26.56 21.71
N GLN A 310 -2.32 -26.61 20.44
CA GLN A 310 -0.92 -26.35 20.07
C GLN A 310 -0.62 -24.85 19.86
N VAL A 311 -1.63 -24.00 19.85
CA VAL A 311 -1.52 -22.55 19.68
C VAL A 311 -1.46 -21.86 21.04
N ALA A 312 -0.54 -20.91 21.20
CA ALA A 312 -0.34 -20.14 22.42
C ALA A 312 -1.14 -18.83 22.41
N TRP A 313 -1.19 -18.18 21.26
CA TRP A 313 -1.89 -16.91 21.04
C TRP A 313 -2.23 -16.72 19.56
N VAL A 314 -3.24 -15.89 19.27
CA VAL A 314 -3.61 -15.47 17.90
C VAL A 314 -3.76 -13.96 17.88
N LYS A 315 -3.24 -13.30 16.84
CA LYS A 315 -3.42 -11.87 16.55
C LYS A 315 -4.18 -11.72 15.24
N TYR A 316 -5.41 -11.32 15.33
CA TYR A 316 -6.27 -10.99 14.18
C TYR A 316 -7.38 -10.05 14.64
N ALA A 317 -7.40 -8.82 14.15
CA ALA A 317 -8.34 -7.79 14.61
C ALA A 317 -9.82 -8.08 14.28
N GLY A 318 -10.10 -9.10 13.49
CA GLY A 318 -11.45 -9.63 13.28
C GLY A 318 -12.02 -10.44 14.46
N LEU A 319 -11.18 -10.88 15.41
CA LEU A 319 -11.63 -11.57 16.62
C LEU A 319 -12.16 -10.56 17.64
N PRO A 320 -13.30 -10.85 18.32
CA PRO A 320 -13.94 -9.90 19.24
C PRO A 320 -13.10 -9.49 20.46
N ASP A 321 -12.17 -10.36 20.87
CA ASP A 321 -11.27 -10.15 22.01
C ASP A 321 -9.96 -9.43 21.65
N HIS A 322 -9.75 -9.12 20.36
CA HIS A 322 -8.56 -8.38 19.94
C HIS A 322 -8.65 -6.90 20.38
N PRO A 323 -7.57 -6.31 20.94
CA PRO A 323 -7.58 -4.92 21.41
C PRO A 323 -8.05 -3.90 20.37
N GLU A 324 -7.75 -4.12 19.12
CA GLU A 324 -8.07 -3.22 18.01
C GLU A 324 -9.36 -3.64 17.24
N HIS A 325 -10.14 -4.56 17.78
CA HIS A 325 -11.39 -5.00 17.13
C HIS A 325 -12.37 -3.84 16.89
N ALA A 326 -12.45 -2.90 17.82
CA ALA A 326 -13.28 -1.71 17.67
C ALA A 326 -12.85 -0.84 16.47
N LEU A 327 -11.54 -0.72 16.20
CA LEU A 327 -11.02 -0.03 15.02
C LEU A 327 -11.32 -0.81 13.72
N ALA A 328 -11.22 -2.15 13.76
CA ALA A 328 -11.63 -3.01 12.65
C ALA A 328 -13.11 -2.83 12.30
N LEU A 329 -13.98 -2.76 13.30
CA LEU A 329 -15.41 -2.47 13.10
C LEU A 329 -15.62 -1.09 12.49
N ARG A 330 -14.94 -0.06 13.01
CA ARG A 330 -15.08 1.33 12.58
C ARG A 330 -14.63 1.54 11.14
N TYR A 331 -13.46 1.04 10.77
CA TYR A 331 -12.83 1.36 9.49
C TYR A 331 -13.05 0.32 8.39
N MET A 332 -13.36 -0.94 8.75
CA MET A 332 -13.36 -2.09 7.84
C MET A 332 -14.60 -2.98 8.01
N ALA A 333 -15.63 -2.50 8.69
CA ALA A 333 -16.85 -3.27 9.00
C ALA A 333 -16.55 -4.65 9.64
N GLY A 334 -15.48 -4.75 10.44
CA GLY A 334 -15.05 -6.00 11.09
C GLY A 334 -14.32 -6.99 10.18
N LYS A 335 -13.90 -6.57 8.98
CA LYS A 335 -13.22 -7.41 7.98
C LYS A 335 -11.77 -6.92 7.77
N PRO A 336 -10.81 -7.16 8.70
CA PRO A 336 -9.45 -6.62 8.59
C PRO A 336 -8.53 -7.48 7.70
N ALA A 337 -8.92 -7.69 6.45
CA ALA A 337 -8.23 -8.47 5.43
C ALA A 337 -7.91 -9.92 5.86
N SER A 338 -6.81 -10.51 5.38
CA SER A 338 -6.50 -11.92 5.62
C SER A 338 -5.08 -12.19 6.13
N ILE A 339 -4.42 -11.16 6.65
CA ILE A 339 -3.17 -11.33 7.37
C ILE A 339 -3.49 -11.60 8.84
N LEU A 340 -2.98 -12.71 9.35
CA LEU A 340 -3.05 -13.04 10.77
C LEU A 340 -1.73 -13.64 11.23
N SER A 341 -1.45 -13.56 12.51
CA SER A 341 -0.30 -14.23 13.12
C SER A 341 -0.72 -14.99 14.36
N PHE A 342 0.02 -16.05 14.66
CA PHE A 342 -0.18 -16.85 15.86
C PHE A 342 1.14 -17.36 16.41
N GLY A 343 1.18 -17.60 17.71
CA GLY A 343 2.29 -18.25 18.40
C GLY A 343 2.06 -19.75 18.52
N ILE A 344 3.05 -20.54 18.15
CA ILE A 344 3.03 -22.00 18.26
C ILE A 344 3.71 -22.46 19.55
N LYS A 345 3.07 -23.35 20.32
CA LYS A 345 3.70 -23.95 21.50
C LYS A 345 4.89 -24.81 21.08
N GLY A 346 5.99 -24.65 21.78
CA GLY A 346 7.27 -25.28 21.44
C GLY A 346 8.26 -24.33 20.74
N GLY A 347 7.87 -23.04 20.58
CA GLY A 347 8.76 -21.95 20.19
C GLY A 347 9.27 -22.06 18.75
N PHE A 348 10.50 -21.57 18.55
CA PHE A 348 11.16 -21.48 17.23
C PHE A 348 11.17 -22.78 16.45
N ASP A 349 11.59 -23.90 17.09
CA ASP A 349 11.73 -25.19 16.40
C ASP A 349 10.37 -25.78 16.00
N ALA A 350 9.34 -25.59 16.83
CA ALA A 350 7.99 -25.99 16.48
C ALA A 350 7.43 -25.15 15.32
N GLY A 351 7.73 -23.85 15.27
CA GLY A 351 7.38 -22.98 14.16
C GLY A 351 8.04 -23.43 12.84
N ALA A 352 9.31 -23.79 12.89
CA ALA A 352 10.02 -24.30 11.72
C ALA A 352 9.41 -25.64 11.23
N ARG A 353 9.18 -26.61 12.15
CA ARG A 353 8.53 -27.89 11.79
C ARG A 353 7.13 -27.71 11.22
N PHE A 354 6.36 -26.77 11.78
CA PHE A 354 5.02 -26.43 11.27
C PHE A 354 5.10 -25.97 9.81
N ILE A 355 5.96 -25.00 9.52
CA ILE A 355 6.15 -24.48 8.16
C ILE A 355 6.60 -25.60 7.20
N ASP A 356 7.54 -26.45 7.62
CA ASP A 356 8.06 -27.53 6.78
C ASP A 356 7.02 -28.64 6.52
N ALA A 357 6.05 -28.81 7.39
CA ALA A 357 4.98 -29.79 7.26
C ALA A 357 3.80 -29.34 6.35
N LEU A 358 3.67 -28.04 6.03
CA LEU A 358 2.62 -27.53 5.16
C LEU A 358 2.68 -28.14 3.75
N LYS A 359 1.52 -28.52 3.20
CA LYS A 359 1.35 -29.19 1.90
C LYS A 359 0.58 -28.33 0.90
N LEU A 360 -0.49 -27.66 1.34
CA LEU A 360 -1.31 -26.78 0.54
C LEU A 360 -0.84 -25.31 0.66
N VAL A 361 -0.67 -24.85 1.89
CA VAL A 361 -0.23 -23.48 2.18
C VAL A 361 1.22 -23.30 1.75
N VAL A 362 1.46 -22.32 0.87
CA VAL A 362 2.78 -22.14 0.23
C VAL A 362 3.73 -21.39 1.17
N ARG A 363 4.93 -21.91 1.32
CA ARG A 363 6.02 -21.32 2.13
C ARG A 363 6.74 -20.24 1.35
N LEU A 364 6.44 -18.97 1.62
CA LEU A 364 7.12 -17.83 0.98
C LEU A 364 6.82 -16.50 1.70
N VAL A 365 7.57 -15.48 1.33
CA VAL A 365 7.40 -14.12 1.88
C VAL A 365 6.62 -13.26 0.90
N ASN A 366 5.30 -13.43 0.87
CA ASN A 366 4.36 -12.57 0.16
C ASN A 366 3.06 -12.49 0.96
N ILE A 367 2.10 -11.70 0.51
CA ILE A 367 0.75 -11.55 1.05
C ILE A 367 -0.24 -11.26 -0.08
N GLY A 368 -1.53 -11.51 0.16
CA GLY A 368 -2.60 -11.08 -0.75
C GLY A 368 -2.67 -11.82 -2.07
N ASP A 369 -2.06 -12.99 -2.18
CA ASP A 369 -2.23 -13.93 -3.29
C ASP A 369 -3.54 -14.71 -3.12
N ALA A 370 -4.13 -15.15 -4.22
CA ALA A 370 -5.27 -16.07 -4.20
C ALA A 370 -4.97 -17.38 -3.43
N LYS A 371 -3.70 -17.77 -3.36
CA LYS A 371 -3.20 -18.91 -2.57
C LYS A 371 -2.93 -18.50 -1.12
N SER A 372 -3.19 -19.41 -0.20
CA SER A 372 -2.75 -19.28 1.20
C SER A 372 -1.23 -19.40 1.31
N LEU A 373 -0.63 -18.47 2.06
CA LEU A 373 0.82 -18.34 2.22
C LEU A 373 1.19 -18.34 3.69
N ALA A 374 2.36 -18.87 4.02
CA ALA A 374 2.90 -18.89 5.37
C ALA A 374 4.38 -18.53 5.41
N CYS A 375 4.78 -17.85 6.48
CA CYS A 375 6.18 -17.69 6.82
C CYS A 375 6.37 -17.72 8.34
N HIS A 376 7.59 -18.13 8.74
CA HIS A 376 8.09 -18.02 10.11
C HIS A 376 9.12 -16.90 10.14
N PRO A 377 8.75 -15.69 10.54
CA PRO A 377 9.59 -14.51 10.38
C PRO A 377 10.96 -14.65 11.07
N ALA A 378 11.01 -15.22 12.27
CA ALA A 378 12.25 -15.39 13.03
C ALA A 378 13.28 -16.28 12.31
N SER A 379 12.84 -17.25 11.48
CA SER A 379 13.76 -18.09 10.69
C SER A 379 14.05 -17.57 9.29
N THR A 380 13.33 -16.52 8.83
CA THR A 380 13.41 -16.01 7.46
C THR A 380 13.70 -14.51 7.39
N THR A 381 12.69 -13.70 7.43
CA THR A 381 12.79 -12.23 7.21
C THR A 381 13.52 -11.47 8.30
N HIS A 382 13.57 -12.00 9.52
CA HIS A 382 14.17 -11.38 10.71
C HIS A 382 15.29 -12.23 11.32
N ARG A 383 15.85 -13.19 10.55
CA ARG A 383 16.83 -14.14 11.02
C ARG A 383 18.10 -13.52 11.61
N GLN A 384 18.45 -12.31 11.18
CA GLN A 384 19.63 -11.59 11.66
C GLN A 384 19.41 -10.87 13.00
N LEU A 385 18.18 -10.77 13.50
CA LEU A 385 17.87 -10.08 14.74
C LEU A 385 18.09 -11.00 15.96
N SER A 386 18.57 -10.40 17.06
CA SER A 386 18.59 -11.03 18.38
C SER A 386 17.18 -11.20 18.94
N ASP A 387 17.01 -11.97 20.01
CA ASP A 387 15.72 -12.18 20.66
C ASP A 387 15.11 -10.87 21.16
N GLU A 388 15.93 -9.97 21.73
CA GLU A 388 15.48 -8.65 22.19
C GLU A 388 15.02 -7.77 21.02
N GLU A 389 15.70 -7.83 19.89
CA GLU A 389 15.34 -7.08 18.70
C GLU A 389 14.06 -7.63 18.06
N LEU A 390 13.88 -8.96 18.06
CA LEU A 390 12.64 -9.61 17.61
C LEU A 390 11.43 -9.18 18.45
N GLU A 391 11.55 -9.16 19.77
CA GLU A 391 10.49 -8.69 20.67
C GLU A 391 10.16 -7.21 20.42
N LYS A 392 11.17 -6.34 20.30
CA LYS A 392 11.00 -4.92 19.99
C LYS A 392 10.33 -4.70 18.62
N ALA A 393 10.61 -5.57 17.65
CA ALA A 393 9.98 -5.56 16.33
C ALA A 393 8.55 -6.13 16.35
N GLY A 394 8.08 -6.68 17.49
CA GLY A 394 6.77 -7.33 17.60
C GLY A 394 6.68 -8.67 16.88
N VAL A 395 7.82 -9.35 16.70
CA VAL A 395 7.98 -10.61 15.97
C VAL A 395 8.60 -11.66 16.90
N PRO A 396 7.88 -12.16 17.92
CA PRO A 396 8.41 -13.17 18.83
C PRO A 396 8.80 -14.45 18.08
N ARG A 397 9.73 -15.22 18.67
CA ARG A 397 10.36 -16.41 18.04
C ARG A 397 9.38 -17.52 17.65
N ASP A 398 8.26 -17.60 18.35
CA ASP A 398 7.19 -18.57 18.11
C ASP A 398 6.17 -18.14 17.05
N MET A 399 6.34 -16.93 16.50
CA MET A 399 5.37 -16.32 15.57
C MET A 399 5.36 -16.99 14.21
N VAL A 400 4.20 -17.45 13.80
CA VAL A 400 3.89 -17.79 12.41
C VAL A 400 2.95 -16.75 11.84
N ARG A 401 3.26 -16.21 10.66
CA ARG A 401 2.38 -15.32 9.90
C ARG A 401 1.72 -16.09 8.77
N LEU A 402 0.41 -15.96 8.65
CA LEU A 402 -0.40 -16.47 7.54
C LEU A 402 -0.96 -15.30 6.71
N SER A 403 -1.03 -15.48 5.41
CA SER A 403 -1.87 -14.71 4.49
C SER A 403 -2.84 -15.69 3.85
N ILE A 404 -4.07 -15.67 4.34
CA ILE A 404 -5.08 -16.65 3.97
C ILE A 404 -5.64 -16.34 2.58
N GLY A 405 -5.66 -17.35 1.72
CA GLY A 405 -6.14 -17.27 0.34
C GLY A 405 -7.65 -17.50 0.22
N ILE A 406 -8.06 -17.81 -1.01
CA ILE A 406 -9.47 -18.00 -1.37
C ILE A 406 -9.85 -19.46 -1.64
N GLU A 407 -8.98 -20.41 -1.28
CA GLU A 407 -9.23 -21.85 -1.38
C GLU A 407 -10.44 -22.26 -0.52
N HIS A 408 -10.90 -23.48 -0.70
CA HIS A 408 -11.97 -24.00 0.16
C HIS A 408 -11.47 -24.07 1.62
N ILE A 409 -12.27 -23.57 2.55
CA ILE A 409 -11.87 -23.44 3.96
C ILE A 409 -11.47 -24.77 4.60
N ASP A 410 -12.19 -25.87 4.29
CA ASP A 410 -11.91 -27.18 4.87
C ASP A 410 -10.53 -27.70 4.46
N ASP A 411 -10.08 -27.41 3.24
CA ASP A 411 -8.76 -27.80 2.75
C ASP A 411 -7.64 -27.00 3.47
N ILE A 412 -7.88 -25.68 3.69
CA ILE A 412 -6.96 -24.85 4.48
C ILE A 412 -6.85 -25.39 5.90
N LEU A 413 -7.99 -25.65 6.57
CA LEU A 413 -8.02 -26.14 7.96
C LEU A 413 -7.39 -27.52 8.07
N ALA A 414 -7.60 -28.41 7.11
CA ALA A 414 -7.00 -29.75 7.08
C ALA A 414 -5.45 -29.67 6.98
N ASP A 415 -4.93 -28.76 6.14
CA ASP A 415 -3.49 -28.57 6.02
C ASP A 415 -2.87 -27.98 7.29
N LEU A 416 -3.52 -26.98 7.89
CA LEU A 416 -3.09 -26.41 9.17
C LEU A 416 -3.12 -27.46 10.30
N GLN A 417 -4.15 -28.28 10.37
CA GLN A 417 -4.30 -29.33 11.39
C GLN A 417 -3.17 -30.36 11.31
N GLN A 418 -2.86 -30.85 10.09
CA GLN A 418 -1.81 -31.85 9.94
C GLN A 418 -0.42 -31.24 10.24
N ALA A 419 -0.17 -29.97 9.87
CA ALA A 419 1.07 -29.28 10.15
C ALA A 419 1.24 -28.97 11.66
N LEU A 420 0.17 -28.56 12.35
CA LEU A 420 0.15 -28.39 13.81
C LEU A 420 0.40 -29.73 14.55
N THR A 421 -0.07 -30.83 14.00
CA THR A 421 0.20 -32.15 14.55
C THR A 421 1.67 -32.53 14.39
N ALA A 422 2.25 -32.30 13.22
CA ALA A 422 3.65 -32.59 12.93
C ALA A 422 4.63 -31.69 13.72
N SER A 423 4.19 -30.49 14.14
CA SER A 423 5.03 -29.56 14.89
C SER A 423 5.36 -29.99 16.32
N LYS A 424 4.63 -30.96 16.88
CA LYS A 424 4.82 -31.43 18.25
C LYS A 424 6.17 -32.15 18.48
N GLY A 425 6.83 -32.62 17.42
CA GLY A 425 8.12 -33.33 17.49
C GLY A 425 7.97 -34.79 17.83
#